data_ef8d5a477e83c4e757570961496ea122
#
_entry.id   ef8d5a477e83c4e757570961496ea122
#
_cell.length_a   1.000
_cell.length_b   1.000
_cell.length_c   1.000
_cell.angle_alpha   90.00
_cell.angle_beta   90.00
_cell.angle_gamma   90.00
#
_symmetry.space_group_name_H-M   'P 1'
#
loop_
_entity.id
_entity.type
_entity.pdbx_description
1 polymer ?
#
loop_
_entity_poly.entity_id
_entity_poly.type
_entity_poly.pdbx_seq_one_letter_code
_entity_poly.pdbx_strand_id
1 'polypeptide(L)'
;NAERTKALMIYHNIERMWMWTGGHADGETDLLAVALREASEETGLSSVRPLISDIFDLEVLGVPPHVRRGEFVSSHLHLNCGFLLEADESEIYRIKPDENSGVRWIDFEEIIKKSKEGLMSPHYLGLIERTRKY
;
A
#
# COMPACT_ATOMS: atom_id res chain seq x y z
N ASN A 1 5.78 10.23 -4.65
CA ASN A 1 6.73 11.33 -4.55
C ASN A 1 6.08 12.65 -4.96
N ALA A 2 6.76 13.79 -4.66
CA ALA A 2 6.24 15.14 -4.94
C ALA A 2 5.98 15.38 -6.44
N GLU A 3 6.77 14.78 -7.31
CA GLU A 3 6.66 14.91 -8.76
C GLU A 3 5.51 14.08 -9.37
N ARG A 4 4.84 13.23 -8.60
CA ARG A 4 3.77 12.32 -9.08
C ARG A 4 4.25 11.37 -10.19
N THR A 5 5.48 10.89 -10.07
CA THR A 5 6.10 9.97 -11.05
C THR A 5 6.37 8.59 -10.49
N LYS A 6 6.45 8.46 -9.16
CA LYS A 6 6.78 7.20 -8.47
C LYS A 6 5.82 6.93 -7.32
N ALA A 7 5.62 5.65 -7.02
CA ALA A 7 4.98 5.18 -5.81
C ALA A 7 5.98 4.41 -4.95
N LEU A 8 5.93 4.63 -3.62
CA LEU A 8 6.63 3.79 -2.68
C LEU A 8 5.84 2.49 -2.51
N MET A 9 6.50 1.37 -2.68
CA MET A 9 5.89 0.05 -2.56
C MET A 9 6.74 -0.85 -1.69
N ILE A 10 6.09 -1.80 -1.04
CA ILE A 10 6.71 -2.85 -0.24
C ILE A 10 6.62 -4.20 -0.95
N TYR A 11 7.61 -5.07 -0.75
CA TYR A 11 7.51 -6.46 -1.13
C TYR A 11 6.99 -7.27 0.05
N HIS A 12 5.70 -7.59 0.03
CA HIS A 12 5.00 -8.22 1.15
C HIS A 12 5.39 -9.70 1.30
N ASN A 13 5.74 -10.13 2.51
CA ASN A 13 6.29 -11.47 2.77
C ASN A 13 5.29 -12.60 2.53
N ILE A 14 4.01 -12.38 2.83
CA ILE A 14 2.95 -13.40 2.67
C ILE A 14 2.47 -13.42 1.22
N GLU A 15 2.12 -12.26 0.66
CA GLU A 15 1.58 -12.15 -0.71
C GLU A 15 2.65 -12.36 -1.79
N ARG A 16 3.95 -12.22 -1.42
CA ARG A 16 5.10 -12.37 -2.32
C ARG A 16 5.03 -11.51 -3.57
N MET A 17 4.54 -10.29 -3.42
CA MET A 17 4.41 -9.31 -4.49
C MET A 17 4.66 -7.89 -3.99
N TRP A 18 4.97 -7.01 -4.95
CA TRP A 18 5.03 -5.58 -4.68
C TRP A 18 3.61 -5.02 -4.55
N MET A 19 3.35 -4.33 -3.43
CA MET A 19 2.06 -3.73 -3.14
C MET A 19 2.21 -2.44 -2.34
N TRP A 20 1.09 -1.73 -2.15
CA TRP A 20 1.02 -0.57 -1.28
C TRP A 20 1.24 -0.96 0.19
N THR A 21 1.50 0.04 1.02
CA THR A 21 1.53 -0.11 2.48
C THR A 21 0.12 -0.18 3.05
N GLY A 22 -0.07 -0.85 4.17
CA GLY A 22 -1.35 -0.88 4.85
C GLY A 22 -1.48 -2.00 5.86
N GLY A 23 -2.47 -1.88 6.73
CA GLY A 23 -2.74 -2.83 7.81
C GLY A 23 -4.19 -2.82 8.26
N HIS A 24 -4.48 -3.61 9.27
CA HIS A 24 -5.81 -3.68 9.86
C HIS A 24 -6.09 -2.48 10.78
N ALA A 25 -7.33 -2.00 10.72
CA ALA A 25 -7.76 -0.92 11.61
C ALA A 25 -7.89 -1.36 13.08
N ASP A 26 -8.15 -2.66 13.33
CA ASP A 26 -8.22 -3.29 14.65
C ASP A 26 -9.10 -2.51 15.67
N GLY A 27 -10.20 -1.90 15.16
CA GLY A 27 -11.15 -1.11 15.94
C GLY A 27 -10.88 0.39 15.96
N GLU A 28 -9.76 0.86 15.34
CA GLU A 28 -9.52 2.29 15.13
C GLU A 28 -10.49 2.82 14.07
N THR A 29 -11.09 3.98 14.35
CA THR A 29 -12.08 4.62 13.47
C THR A 29 -11.49 5.73 12.60
N ASP A 30 -10.34 6.28 12.96
CA ASP A 30 -9.59 7.22 12.13
C ASP A 30 -8.71 6.43 11.14
N LEU A 31 -9.31 6.04 10.02
CA LEU A 31 -8.63 5.22 9.01
C LEU A 31 -7.47 5.95 8.31
N LEU A 32 -7.49 7.29 8.26
CA LEU A 32 -6.35 8.06 7.76
C LEU A 32 -5.16 7.97 8.72
N ALA A 33 -5.41 8.06 10.02
CA ALA A 33 -4.36 7.87 11.02
C ALA A 33 -3.75 6.46 10.95
N VAL A 34 -4.59 5.43 10.74
CA VAL A 34 -4.13 4.05 10.48
C VAL A 34 -3.22 4.01 9.26
N ALA A 35 -3.64 4.55 8.12
CA ALA A 35 -2.86 4.53 6.88
C ALA A 35 -1.50 5.23 7.03
N LEU A 36 -1.45 6.36 7.73
CA LEU A 36 -0.21 7.10 8.01
C LEU A 36 0.74 6.30 8.92
N ARG A 37 0.20 5.69 9.97
CA ARG A 37 0.96 4.84 10.89
C ARG A 37 1.56 3.65 10.14
N GLU A 38 0.75 2.88 9.42
CA GLU A 38 1.20 1.70 8.68
C GLU A 38 2.27 2.07 7.62
N ALA A 39 2.04 3.15 6.86
CA ALA A 39 3.03 3.61 5.89
C ALA A 39 4.37 3.94 6.55
N SER A 40 4.37 4.62 7.70
CA SER A 40 5.58 4.94 8.44
C SER A 40 6.25 3.71 9.06
N GLU A 41 5.47 2.77 9.62
CA GLU A 41 6.00 1.56 10.25
C GLU A 41 6.64 0.61 9.24
N GLU A 42 5.97 0.38 8.09
CA GLU A 42 6.43 -0.55 7.07
C GLU A 42 7.61 -0.04 6.23
N THR A 43 7.77 1.28 6.16
CA THR A 43 8.80 1.91 5.33
C THR A 43 9.89 2.65 6.11
N GLY A 44 9.61 2.98 7.37
CA GLY A 44 10.49 3.76 8.22
C GLY A 44 10.54 5.26 7.88
N LEU A 45 9.71 5.73 6.95
CA LEU A 45 9.65 7.15 6.60
C LEU A 45 8.94 7.97 7.68
N SER A 46 9.44 9.17 7.93
CA SER A 46 8.86 10.16 8.85
C SER A 46 8.14 11.30 8.12
N SER A 47 8.42 11.48 6.83
CA SER A 47 7.87 12.56 6.00
C SER A 47 6.47 12.27 5.45
N VAL A 48 5.89 11.09 5.75
CA VAL A 48 4.60 10.67 5.21
C VAL A 48 3.50 11.63 5.65
N ARG A 49 2.75 12.16 4.68
CA ARG A 49 1.64 13.09 4.93
C ARG A 49 0.50 12.83 3.93
N PRO A 50 -0.75 13.12 4.29
CA PRO A 50 -1.84 13.01 3.33
C PRO A 50 -1.72 14.10 2.26
N LEU A 51 -1.90 13.70 0.99
CA LEU A 51 -2.05 14.66 -0.10
C LEU A 51 -3.47 15.23 -0.12
N ILE A 52 -4.45 14.38 0.21
CA ILE A 52 -5.84 14.73 0.48
C ILE A 52 -6.30 13.98 1.73
N SER A 53 -7.24 14.56 2.49
CA SER A 53 -7.79 13.95 3.70
C SER A 53 -8.92 12.96 3.44
N ASP A 54 -9.53 13.03 2.26
CA ASP A 54 -10.64 12.15 1.89
C ASP A 54 -10.15 10.77 1.46
N ILE A 55 -11.05 9.79 1.54
CA ILE A 55 -10.81 8.45 1.00
C ILE A 55 -10.58 8.58 -0.51
N PHE A 56 -9.41 8.15 -0.96
CA PHE A 56 -9.01 8.19 -2.36
C PHE A 56 -9.52 6.98 -3.15
N ASP A 57 -9.63 5.83 -2.46
CA ASP A 57 -10.02 4.56 -3.06
C ASP A 57 -10.79 3.67 -2.09
N LEU A 58 -11.76 2.94 -2.63
CA LEU A 58 -12.51 1.91 -1.90
C LEU A 58 -12.48 0.62 -2.70
N GLU A 59 -12.03 -0.45 -2.07
CA GLU A 59 -11.96 -1.77 -2.69
C GLU A 59 -12.49 -2.85 -1.74
N VAL A 60 -13.12 -3.86 -2.32
CA VAL A 60 -13.52 -5.07 -1.59
C VAL A 60 -12.64 -6.22 -2.04
N LEU A 61 -11.76 -6.68 -1.17
CA LEU A 61 -10.81 -7.75 -1.45
C LEU A 61 -11.29 -9.07 -0.86
N GLY A 62 -11.36 -10.10 -1.70
CA GLY A 62 -11.60 -11.47 -1.24
C GLY A 62 -10.32 -12.07 -0.67
N VAL A 63 -10.34 -12.46 0.59
CA VAL A 63 -9.23 -13.17 1.24
C VAL A 63 -9.52 -14.66 1.28
N PRO A 64 -8.69 -15.52 0.66
CA PRO A 64 -8.88 -16.96 0.71
C PRO A 64 -8.61 -17.51 2.14
N PRO A 65 -9.07 -18.72 2.44
CA PRO A 65 -8.83 -19.33 3.74
C PRO A 65 -7.32 -19.54 3.94
N HIS A 66 -6.85 -19.26 5.14
CA HIS A 66 -5.43 -19.37 5.49
C HIS A 66 -5.25 -19.73 6.97
N VAL A 67 -4.01 -20.01 7.37
CA VAL A 67 -3.64 -20.18 8.78
C VAL A 67 -2.88 -18.96 9.23
N ARG A 68 -3.34 -18.31 10.31
CA ARG A 68 -2.68 -17.16 10.94
C ARG A 68 -2.41 -17.48 12.40
N ARG A 69 -1.14 -17.39 12.81
CA ARG A 69 -0.69 -17.68 14.19
C ARG A 69 -1.14 -19.06 14.70
N GLY A 70 -1.20 -20.07 13.80
CA GLY A 70 -1.60 -21.44 14.11
C GLY A 70 -3.12 -21.69 14.12
N GLU A 71 -3.95 -20.68 13.89
CA GLU A 71 -5.40 -20.80 13.83
C GLU A 71 -5.92 -20.71 12.40
N PHE A 72 -6.95 -21.49 12.09
CA PHE A 72 -7.60 -21.47 10.78
C PHE A 72 -8.51 -20.23 10.68
N VAL A 73 -8.30 -19.45 9.63
CA VAL A 73 -9.13 -18.31 9.25
C VAL A 73 -9.89 -18.66 7.97
N SER A 74 -11.21 -18.60 8.02
CA SER A 74 -12.08 -18.86 6.86
C SER A 74 -11.96 -17.75 5.81
N SER A 75 -12.45 -18.02 4.59
CA SER A 75 -12.59 -16.98 3.57
C SER A 75 -13.42 -15.82 4.09
N HIS A 76 -12.95 -14.60 3.82
CA HIS A 76 -13.63 -13.38 4.26
C HIS A 76 -13.35 -12.23 3.29
N LEU A 77 -14.01 -11.10 3.52
CA LEU A 77 -13.81 -9.88 2.73
C LEU A 77 -13.06 -8.85 3.57
N HIS A 78 -12.09 -8.20 2.94
CA HIS A 78 -11.54 -6.95 3.44
C HIS A 78 -12.21 -5.77 2.75
N LEU A 79 -12.76 -4.84 3.53
CA LEU A 79 -13.19 -3.53 3.05
C LEU A 79 -11.97 -2.61 3.15
N ASN A 80 -11.35 -2.33 2.02
CA ASN A 80 -10.10 -1.58 1.96
C ASN A 80 -10.37 -0.11 1.66
N CYS A 81 -9.91 0.78 2.55
CA CYS A 81 -9.97 2.23 2.38
C CYS A 81 -8.57 2.74 2.07
N GLY A 82 -8.35 3.17 0.83
CA GLY A 82 -7.09 3.73 0.37
C GLY A 82 -7.03 5.24 0.55
N PHE A 83 -5.86 5.74 0.98
CA PHE A 83 -5.57 7.17 1.09
C PHE A 83 -4.38 7.54 0.21
N LEU A 84 -4.45 8.73 -0.40
CA LEU A 84 -3.34 9.23 -1.21
C LEU A 84 -2.36 9.99 -0.32
N LEU A 85 -1.20 9.39 -0.13
CA LEU A 85 -0.14 9.93 0.72
C LEU A 85 1.02 10.44 -0.14
N GLU A 86 1.75 11.41 0.39
CA GLU A 86 3.01 11.91 -0.17
C GLU A 86 4.13 11.72 0.84
N ALA A 87 5.32 11.39 0.35
CA ALA A 87 6.53 11.30 1.15
C ALA A 87 7.75 11.82 0.38
N ASP A 88 8.80 12.21 1.10
CA ASP A 88 10.06 12.67 0.52
C ASP A 88 10.85 11.48 -0.04
N GLU A 89 11.05 11.46 -1.35
CA GLU A 89 11.82 10.41 -2.04
C GLU A 89 13.29 10.34 -1.59
N SER A 90 13.83 11.44 -1.09
CA SER A 90 15.22 11.51 -0.62
C SER A 90 15.43 10.96 0.80
N GLU A 91 14.37 10.73 1.55
CA GLU A 91 14.43 10.15 2.88
C GLU A 91 14.86 8.67 2.84
N ILE A 92 15.68 8.27 3.81
CA ILE A 92 16.14 6.89 3.91
C ILE A 92 15.00 6.02 4.43
N TYR A 93 14.58 5.05 3.62
CA TYR A 93 13.60 4.04 3.99
C TYR A 93 14.27 2.75 4.47
N ARG A 94 13.51 1.92 5.19
CA ARG A 94 13.95 0.62 5.71
C ARG A 94 12.83 -0.40 5.62
N ILE A 95 13.21 -1.68 5.56
CA ILE A 95 12.25 -2.79 5.64
C ILE A 95 11.74 -2.97 7.08
N LYS A 96 10.54 -3.56 7.21
CA LYS A 96 10.00 -4.14 8.44
C LYS A 96 10.03 -5.67 8.28
N PRO A 97 11.08 -6.37 8.78
CA PRO A 97 11.39 -7.76 8.39
C PRO A 97 10.29 -8.78 8.69
N ASP A 98 9.41 -8.51 9.63
CA ASP A 98 8.26 -9.34 9.98
C ASP A 98 7.09 -9.19 8.99
N GLU A 99 7.06 -8.14 8.20
CA GLU A 99 5.98 -7.82 7.24
C GLU A 99 6.46 -7.77 5.80
N ASN A 100 7.63 -7.16 5.54
CA ASN A 100 8.15 -7.01 4.19
C ASN A 100 9.66 -7.32 4.09
N SER A 101 10.09 -7.69 2.90
CA SER A 101 11.49 -7.96 2.56
C SER A 101 12.06 -6.98 1.52
N GLY A 102 11.29 -5.98 1.13
CA GLY A 102 11.73 -4.92 0.23
C GLY A 102 10.87 -3.68 0.39
N VAL A 103 11.50 -2.52 0.26
CA VAL A 103 10.83 -1.21 0.14
C VAL A 103 11.51 -0.50 -1.03
N ARG A 104 10.75 0.09 -1.93
CA ARG A 104 11.32 0.76 -3.11
C ARG A 104 10.37 1.79 -3.70
N TRP A 105 10.91 2.90 -4.14
CA TRP A 105 10.25 3.78 -5.09
C TRP A 105 10.23 3.13 -6.46
N ILE A 106 9.05 2.98 -7.05
CA ILE A 106 8.85 2.38 -8.37
C ILE A 106 8.20 3.41 -9.28
N ASP A 107 8.77 3.60 -10.46
CA ASP A 107 8.22 4.52 -11.46
C ASP A 107 6.80 4.08 -11.86
N PHE A 108 5.89 5.03 -12.05
CA PHE A 108 4.53 4.76 -12.49
C PHE A 108 4.49 3.96 -13.81
N GLU A 109 5.41 4.23 -14.72
CA GLU A 109 5.49 3.50 -15.99
C GLU A 109 5.89 2.03 -15.79
N GLU A 110 6.78 1.73 -14.84
CA GLU A 110 7.11 0.36 -14.46
C GLU A 110 5.90 -0.36 -13.83
N ILE A 111 5.16 0.31 -12.93
CA ILE A 111 3.95 -0.24 -12.31
C ILE A 111 2.90 -0.51 -13.38
N ILE A 112 2.64 0.44 -14.29
CA ILE A 112 1.68 0.29 -15.38
C ILE A 112 2.04 -0.91 -16.26
N LYS A 113 3.31 -1.04 -16.66
CA LYS A 113 3.79 -2.17 -17.45
C LYS A 113 3.55 -3.49 -16.72
N LYS A 114 4.00 -3.61 -15.48
CA LYS A 114 3.85 -4.83 -14.67
C LYS A 114 2.39 -5.19 -14.41
N SER A 115 1.52 -4.20 -14.21
CA SER A 115 0.09 -4.43 -14.03
C SER A 115 -0.58 -4.97 -15.30
N LYS A 116 -0.19 -4.48 -16.48
CA LYS A 116 -0.65 -5.01 -17.77
C LYS A 116 -0.13 -6.42 -18.05
N GLU A 117 1.02 -6.77 -17.56
CA GLU A 117 1.64 -8.10 -17.68
C GLU A 117 1.13 -9.10 -16.62
N GLY A 118 0.26 -8.67 -15.70
CA GLY A 118 -0.25 -9.52 -14.61
C GLY A 118 0.74 -9.77 -13.47
N LEU A 119 1.84 -9.02 -13.42
CA LEU A 119 2.87 -9.12 -12.39
C LEU A 119 2.61 -8.21 -11.18
N MET A 120 1.65 -7.31 -11.30
CA MET A 120 1.11 -6.45 -10.25
C MET A 120 -0.41 -6.35 -10.40
N SER A 121 -1.10 -5.89 -9.36
CA SER A 121 -2.55 -5.69 -9.42
C SER A 121 -2.95 -4.73 -10.55
N PRO A 122 -3.92 -5.10 -11.42
CA PRO A 122 -4.43 -4.19 -12.45
C PRO A 122 -5.13 -2.95 -11.85
N HIS A 123 -5.50 -3.00 -10.58
CA HIS A 123 -6.11 -1.89 -9.85
C HIS A 123 -5.20 -0.64 -9.83
N TYR A 124 -3.87 -0.84 -9.81
CA TYR A 124 -2.89 0.26 -9.86
C TYR A 124 -3.02 1.17 -11.09
N LEU A 125 -3.54 0.66 -12.21
CA LEU A 125 -3.74 1.48 -13.42
C LEU A 125 -4.69 2.64 -13.15
N GLY A 126 -5.83 2.36 -12.50
CA GLY A 126 -6.82 3.38 -12.12
C GLY A 126 -6.30 4.32 -11.02
N LEU A 127 -5.54 3.78 -10.05
CA LEU A 127 -4.95 4.61 -8.99
C LEU A 127 -3.96 5.62 -9.56
N ILE A 128 -3.04 5.19 -10.43
CA ILE A 128 -2.04 6.06 -11.05
C ILE A 128 -2.72 7.14 -11.90
N GLU A 129 -3.72 6.76 -12.71
CA GLU A 129 -4.45 7.73 -13.54
C GLU A 129 -5.11 8.82 -12.68
N ARG A 130 -5.73 8.42 -11.55
CA ARG A 130 -6.35 9.38 -10.63
C ARG A 130 -5.32 10.24 -9.90
N THR A 131 -4.18 9.66 -9.49
CA THR A 131 -3.10 10.39 -8.79
C THR A 131 -2.54 11.53 -9.62
N ARG A 132 -2.46 11.37 -10.95
CA ARG A 132 -1.95 12.41 -11.88
C ARG A 132 -2.79 13.69 -11.91
N LYS A 133 -3.95 13.71 -11.26
CA LYS A 133 -4.84 14.88 -11.17
C LYS A 133 -4.53 15.79 -9.98
N TYR A 134 -3.68 15.36 -9.08
CA TYR A 134 -3.23 16.07 -7.89
C TYR A 134 -1.75 16.47 -8.00
#